data_4706375111c703f13616de0abbd87237
#
_entry.id   4706375111c703f13616de0abbd87237
#
_cell.length_a   1.000
_cell.length_b   1.000
_cell.length_c   1.000
_cell.angle_alpha   90.00
_cell.angle_beta   90.00
_cell.angle_gamma   90.00
#
_symmetry.space_group_name_H-M   'P 1'
#
loop_
_entity.id
_entity.type
_entity.pdbx_description
1 polymer ?
#
loop_
_entity_poly.entity_id
_entity_poly.type
_entity_poly.pdbx_seq_one_letter_code
_entity_poly.pdbx_strand_id
1 'polypeptide(L)' 'MKNKPKINHDPKADVLYIVARKGKEEEFVEIAPGLNAELDENGRVIGIEILNASTVLKSIAKPLYKHMQLA' A
#
# COMPACT_ATOMS: atom_id res chain seq x y z
N MET A 1 -2.08 -11.65 -16.52
CA MET A 1 -1.68 -11.54 -16.19
C MET A 1 -1.31 -11.80 -15.23
N LYS A 2 -0.87 -11.89 -15.06
CA LYS A 2 -0.28 -12.51 -14.29
C LYS A 2 0.22 -11.88 -13.12
N ASN A 3 0.50 -10.71 -12.99
CA ASN A 3 1.06 -10.01 -11.86
C ASN A 3 0.01 -9.22 -11.11
N LYS A 4 -0.97 -9.94 -10.61
CA LYS A 4 -1.96 -9.30 -9.76
C LYS A 4 -1.32 -8.94 -8.43
N PRO A 5 -1.54 -7.73 -7.91
CA PRO A 5 -1.05 -7.37 -6.59
C PRO A 5 -1.64 -8.28 -5.52
N LYS A 6 -0.84 -8.60 -4.54
CA LYS A 6 -1.31 -9.33 -3.38
C LYS A 6 -1.45 -8.35 -2.23
N ILE A 7 -2.54 -8.46 -1.51
CA ILE A 7 -2.81 -7.59 -0.38
C ILE A 7 -2.88 -8.44 0.87
N ASN A 8 -2.03 -8.09 1.85
CA ASN A 8 -2.01 -8.76 3.13
C ASN A 8 -2.30 -7.73 4.21
N HIS A 9 -3.19 -8.06 5.12
CA HIS A 9 -3.54 -7.20 6.22
C HIS A 9 -3.25 -7.91 7.53
N ASP A 10 -2.48 -7.27 8.40
CA ASP A 10 -2.22 -7.75 9.74
C ASP A 10 -3.10 -6.95 10.70
N PRO A 11 -4.22 -7.53 11.16
CA PRO A 11 -5.14 -6.77 12.01
C PRO A 11 -4.59 -6.44 13.39
N LYS A 12 -3.63 -7.21 13.87
CA LYS A 12 -3.04 -6.92 15.18
C LYS A 12 -2.15 -5.69 15.13
N ALA A 13 -1.32 -5.61 14.11
CA ALA A 13 -0.41 -4.48 13.94
C ALA A 13 -1.08 -3.35 13.16
N ASP A 14 -2.22 -3.62 12.54
CA ASP A 14 -2.94 -2.68 11.68
C ASP A 14 -2.05 -2.18 10.55
N VAL A 15 -1.39 -3.13 9.90
CA VAL A 15 -0.52 -2.86 8.76
C VAL A 15 -1.11 -3.52 7.52
N LEU A 16 -1.18 -2.76 6.45
CA LEU A 16 -1.58 -3.28 5.15
C LEU A 16 -0.36 -3.34 4.27
N TYR A 17 -0.12 -4.49 3.68
CA TYR A 17 1.03 -4.69 2.82
C TYR A 17 0.57 -5.10 1.44
N ILE A 18 1.00 -4.35 0.43
CA ILE A 18 0.64 -4.61 -0.95
C ILE A 18 1.89 -5.01 -1.71
N VAL A 19 1.89 -6.23 -2.25
CA VAL A 19 2.99 -6.71 -3.09
C VAL A 19 2.63 -6.40 -4.53
N ALA A 20 3.34 -5.45 -5.13
CA ALA A 20 3.05 -5.02 -6.48
C ALA A 20 3.70 -5.91 -7.53
N ARG A 21 4.89 -6.42 -7.24
CA ARG A 21 5.60 -7.31 -8.15
C ARG A 21 6.68 -8.05 -7.41
N LYS A 22 7.17 -9.12 -7.99
CA LYS A 22 8.28 -9.86 -7.43
C LYS A 22 9.56 -9.08 -7.63
N GLY A 23 10.46 -9.21 -6.67
CA GLY A 23 11.74 -8.55 -6.75
C GLY A 23 12.42 -8.60 -5.42
N LYS A 24 13.70 -8.27 -5.42
CA LYS A 24 14.49 -8.21 -4.21
C LYS A 24 14.53 -6.77 -3.74
N GLU A 25 14.18 -6.57 -2.48
CA GLU A 25 14.20 -5.23 -1.93
C GLU A 25 15.63 -4.72 -1.81
N GLU A 26 15.87 -3.57 -2.38
CA GLU A 26 17.15 -2.89 -2.29
C GLU A 26 17.05 -1.63 -1.47
N GLU A 27 15.89 -0.99 -1.51
CA GLU A 27 15.70 0.27 -0.84
C GLU A 27 14.32 0.35 -0.24
N PHE A 28 14.23 0.95 0.94
CA PHE A 28 12.98 1.16 1.65
C PHE A 28 12.83 2.66 1.84
N VAL A 29 11.76 3.23 1.32
CA VAL A 29 11.58 4.67 1.29
C VAL A 29 10.28 5.05 1.96
N GLU A 30 10.35 6.00 2.89
CA GLU A 30 9.13 6.56 3.46
C GLU A 30 8.61 7.66 2.53
N ILE A 31 7.45 7.41 1.91
CA ILE A 31 6.85 8.36 0.97
C ILE A 31 6.12 9.46 1.72
N ALA A 32 5.44 9.08 2.79
CA ALA A 32 4.69 9.98 3.64
C ALA A 32 4.58 9.29 4.99
N PRO A 33 4.21 10.01 6.05
CA PRO A 33 4.07 9.35 7.36
C PRO A 33 3.12 8.16 7.28
N GLY A 34 3.62 7.00 7.63
CA GLY A 34 2.85 5.77 7.61
C GLY A 34 2.71 5.12 6.25
N LEU A 35 3.38 5.65 5.23
CA LEU A 35 3.33 5.10 3.89
C LEU A 35 4.75 4.86 3.38
N ASN A 36 5.11 3.59 3.26
CA ASN A 36 6.45 3.20 2.86
C ASN A 36 6.43 2.39 1.57
N ALA A 37 7.46 2.55 0.77
CA ALA A 37 7.60 1.79 -0.46
C ALA A 37 8.89 1.00 -0.43
N GLU A 38 8.84 -0.21 -0.97
CA GLU A 38 10.02 -1.04 -1.18
C GLU A 38 10.37 -1.00 -2.65
N LEU A 39 11.61 -0.71 -2.94
CA LEU A 39 12.08 -0.56 -4.31
C LEU A 39 13.11 -1.65 -4.63
N ASP A 40 13.12 -2.09 -5.88
CA ASP A 40 14.13 -3.03 -6.32
C ASP A 40 15.40 -2.28 -6.77
N GLU A 41 16.35 -3.02 -7.30
CA GLU A 41 17.63 -2.44 -7.71
C GLU A 41 17.49 -1.44 -8.84
N ASN A 42 16.37 -1.48 -9.56
CA ASN A 42 16.10 -0.55 -10.66
C ASN A 42 15.22 0.61 -10.23
N GLY A 43 14.94 0.72 -8.94
CA GLY A 43 14.10 1.80 -8.43
C GLY A 43 12.61 1.61 -8.67
N ARG A 44 12.19 0.39 -9.00
CA ARG A 44 10.77 0.12 -9.23
C ARG A 44 10.10 -0.32 -7.93
N VAL A 45 8.86 0.11 -7.75
CA VAL A 45 8.11 -0.25 -6.55
C VAL A 45 7.72 -1.72 -6.62
N ILE A 46 8.15 -2.49 -5.63
CA ILE A 46 7.79 -3.90 -5.53
C ILE A 46 6.82 -4.16 -4.39
N GLY A 47 6.73 -3.23 -3.44
CA GLY A 47 5.80 -3.38 -2.34
C GLY A 47 5.48 -2.04 -1.70
N ILE A 48 4.33 -1.99 -1.04
CA ILE A 48 3.91 -0.80 -0.30
C ILE A 48 3.42 -1.25 1.06
N GLU A 49 3.87 -0.54 2.10
CA GLU A 49 3.46 -0.82 3.47
C GLU A 49 2.72 0.38 4.01
N ILE A 50 1.52 0.15 4.54
CA ILE A 50 0.71 1.22 5.13
C ILE A 50 0.54 0.92 6.60
N LEU A 51 1.13 1.77 7.44
CA LEU A 51 1.01 1.68 8.89
C LEU A 51 -0.27 2.37 9.34
N ASN A 52 -0.86 1.91 10.43
CA ASN A 52 -2.14 2.41 10.91
C ASN A 52 -3.18 2.39 9.79
N ALA A 53 -3.23 1.26 9.11
CA ALA A 53 -3.98 1.13 7.86
C ALA A 53 -5.45 1.50 8.00
N SER A 54 -6.10 1.11 9.10
CA SER A 54 -7.51 1.42 9.24
C SER A 54 -7.78 2.92 9.29
N THR A 55 -6.89 3.69 9.93
CA THR A 55 -7.05 5.14 9.97
C THR A 55 -6.81 5.77 8.61
N VAL A 56 -5.75 5.33 7.94
CA VAL A 56 -5.41 5.84 6.61
C VAL A 56 -6.52 5.53 5.62
N LEU A 57 -7.02 4.30 5.66
CA LEU A 57 -8.08 3.89 4.73
C LEU A 57 -9.39 4.61 5.00
N LYS A 58 -9.70 4.91 6.26
CA LYS A 58 -10.89 5.69 6.58
C LYS A 58 -10.83 7.08 5.97
N SER A 59 -9.67 7.70 6.02
CA SER A 59 -9.54 9.06 5.48
C SER A 59 -9.69 9.08 3.95
N ILE A 60 -9.40 7.96 3.31
CA ILE A 60 -9.56 7.83 1.86
C ILE A 60 -10.98 7.38 1.52
N ALA A 61 -11.53 6.51 2.33
CA ALA A 61 -12.81 5.87 2.03
C ALA A 61 -13.96 6.86 1.95
N LYS A 62 -13.99 7.86 2.83
CA LYS A 62 -15.07 8.82 2.84
C LYS A 62 -15.21 9.59 1.53
N PRO A 63 -14.16 10.27 1.06
CA PRO A 63 -14.28 11.00 -0.20
C PRO A 63 -14.52 10.06 -1.39
N LEU A 64 -13.95 8.86 -1.35
CA LEU A 64 -14.15 7.90 -2.41
C LEU A 64 -15.61 7.45 -2.48
N TYR A 65 -16.18 7.12 -1.32
CA TYR A 65 -17.55 6.69 -1.24
C TYR A 65 -18.51 7.78 -1.74
N LYS A 66 -18.22 9.01 -1.36
CA LYS A 66 -19.01 10.14 -1.79
C LYS A 66 -19.00 10.27 -3.31
N HIS A 67 -17.84 10.12 -3.90
CA HIS A 67 -17.68 10.16 -5.36
C HIS A 67 -18.47 9.06 -6.04
N MET A 68 -18.45 7.87 -5.47
CA MET A 68 -19.16 6.73 -6.02
C MET A 68 -20.66 6.94 -5.99
N GLN A 69 -21.17 7.60 -4.98
CA GLN A 69 -22.60 7.87 -4.88
C GLN A 69 -23.07 8.92 -5.87
N LEU A 70 -22.18 9.81 -6.26
CA LEU A 70 -22.53 10.85 -7.22
C LEU A 70 -22.43 10.39 -8.67
N ALA A 71 -21.79 9.26 -8.89
CA ALA A 71 -21.58 8.75 -10.25
C ALA A 71 -22.82 8.06 -10.83
#